data_24f592be5bedbb20ba8cd1789b745a78
#
_entry.id   24f592be5bedbb20ba8cd1789b745a78
#
_cell.length_a   1.000
_cell.length_b   1.000
_cell.length_c   1.000
_cell.angle_alpha   90.00
_cell.angle_beta   90.00
_cell.angle_gamma   90.00
#
_symmetry.space_group_name_H-M   'P 1'
#
loop_
_entity.id
_entity.type
_entity.pdbx_description
1 polymer ?
#
loop_
_entity_poly.entity_id
_entity_poly.type
_entity_poly.pdbx_seq_one_letter_code
_entity_poly.pdbx_strand_id
1 'polypeptide(L)'
;EVTLTNAMSMAVDFPDYNYEMVELTGAWSRERYVKNRKLEHGIQSVYSMRGASSSNYNPFLALKRPQTTETSGEVYGFSLVYSGNFLAQAEVHTYGTTRVMMGLHPNRFNWVLKQGDVFQTPEVVMVYSEDGLNGMSQTYHELYRTRLCRGYWRDRVRPILVNNWEATYFDFNEDKIVSIAKDAKELGIELFVLDDGWFGNREDDTVGLGDWYVKNFDKLPNGIAGLANRVTDLGIKFGLWFEPEMISEDYELLRQHPDYRLAVPGRTPYPSRQQFVLDIGRKEVRDNV
;
A
#
# COMPACT_ATOMS: atom_id res chain seq x y z
N GLU A 1 -12.23 -27.31 -17.22
CA GLU A 1 -11.85 -25.91 -17.07
C GLU A 1 -13.05 -25.12 -16.55
N VAL A 2 -12.85 -24.30 -15.52
CA VAL A 2 -13.87 -23.44 -14.90
C VAL A 2 -13.29 -22.04 -14.73
N THR A 3 -14.08 -21.02 -15.01
CA THR A 3 -13.66 -19.62 -14.80
C THR A 3 -14.35 -19.06 -13.58
N LEU A 4 -13.56 -18.61 -12.58
CA LEU A 4 -14.06 -17.81 -11.48
C LEU A 4 -14.24 -16.37 -11.94
N THR A 5 -15.43 -15.81 -11.74
CA THR A 5 -15.76 -14.41 -12.07
C THR A 5 -16.05 -13.58 -10.83
N ASN A 6 -16.07 -14.21 -9.67
CA ASN A 6 -16.23 -13.57 -8.36
C ASN A 6 -15.49 -14.38 -7.30
N ALA A 7 -14.82 -13.72 -6.37
CA ALA A 7 -14.09 -14.32 -5.28
C ALA A 7 -14.21 -13.47 -4.00
N MET A 8 -15.40 -13.54 -3.37
CA MET A 8 -15.59 -12.99 -2.03
C MET A 8 -14.96 -13.94 -1.02
N SER A 9 -14.08 -13.42 -0.16
CA SER A 9 -13.40 -14.18 0.88
C SER A 9 -14.31 -14.45 2.08
N MET A 10 -15.32 -13.60 2.27
CA MET A 10 -16.23 -13.66 3.43
C MET A 10 -17.64 -13.23 3.04
N ALA A 11 -18.62 -13.89 3.63
CA ALA A 11 -20.02 -13.46 3.70
C ALA A 11 -20.57 -13.82 5.08
N VAL A 12 -21.09 -12.83 5.82
CA VAL A 12 -21.64 -12.99 7.17
C VAL A 12 -23.00 -12.29 7.25
N ASP A 13 -23.99 -12.95 7.82
CA ASP A 13 -25.33 -12.43 7.99
C ASP A 13 -25.61 -11.97 9.42
N PHE A 14 -26.28 -10.83 9.54
CA PHE A 14 -26.78 -10.26 10.80
C PHE A 14 -28.31 -10.25 10.77
N PRO A 15 -28.96 -10.48 11.91
CA PRO A 15 -30.41 -10.66 11.97
C PRO A 15 -31.21 -9.37 11.76
N ASP A 16 -30.56 -8.22 11.87
CA ASP A 16 -31.19 -6.89 11.75
C ASP A 16 -30.26 -5.91 11.01
N TYR A 17 -30.72 -4.68 10.81
CA TYR A 17 -29.94 -3.60 10.16
C TYR A 17 -29.81 -2.34 11.03
N ASN A 18 -30.05 -2.45 12.35
CA ASN A 18 -29.84 -1.34 13.26
C ASN A 18 -28.36 -1.12 13.56
N TYR A 19 -27.61 -0.84 12.51
CA TYR A 19 -26.17 -0.57 12.54
C TYR A 19 -25.82 0.72 11.79
N GLU A 20 -24.69 1.27 12.18
CA GLU A 20 -23.94 2.23 11.36
C GLU A 20 -22.70 1.53 10.79
N MET A 21 -22.49 1.70 9.48
CA MET A 21 -21.27 1.26 8.81
C MET A 21 -20.19 2.30 9.00
N VAL A 22 -19.09 1.89 9.60
CA VAL A 22 -17.87 2.69 9.74
C VAL A 22 -16.95 2.41 8.57
N GLU A 23 -16.47 3.44 7.91
CA GLU A 23 -15.55 3.36 6.79
C GLU A 23 -14.42 4.39 6.92
N LEU A 24 -13.29 4.11 6.28
CA LEU A 24 -12.14 5.00 6.21
C LEU A 24 -12.02 5.52 4.78
N THR A 25 -12.27 6.81 4.61
CA THR A 25 -12.30 7.47 3.30
C THR A 25 -11.21 8.52 3.19
N GLY A 26 -10.96 9.02 1.99
CA GLY A 26 -10.02 10.11 1.82
C GLY A 26 -9.63 10.37 0.38
N ALA A 27 -8.46 10.95 0.26
CA ALA A 27 -7.79 11.22 -0.99
C ALA A 27 -6.28 11.23 -0.73
N TRP A 28 -5.48 11.33 -1.77
CA TRP A 28 -4.03 11.51 -1.64
C TRP A 28 -3.70 12.68 -0.70
N SER A 29 -2.75 12.48 0.22
CA SER A 29 -2.34 13.38 1.30
C SER A 29 -3.41 13.72 2.35
N ARG A 30 -4.55 13.06 2.34
CA ARG A 30 -5.62 13.21 3.34
C ARG A 30 -6.46 11.96 3.43
N GLU A 31 -5.82 10.87 3.83
CA GLU A 31 -6.39 9.54 3.95
C GLU A 31 -7.05 9.31 5.31
N ARG A 32 -7.87 8.27 5.37
CA ARG A 32 -8.41 7.67 6.60
C ARG A 32 -9.33 8.56 7.42
N TYR A 33 -10.11 9.40 6.78
CA TYR A 33 -11.22 10.05 7.46
C TYR A 33 -12.28 9.02 7.85
N VAL A 34 -12.57 8.94 9.14
CA VAL A 34 -13.62 8.07 9.66
C VAL A 34 -14.97 8.64 9.27
N LYS A 35 -15.81 7.82 8.63
CA LYS A 35 -17.19 8.15 8.34
C LYS A 35 -18.12 7.06 8.84
N ASN A 36 -19.26 7.48 9.37
CA ASN A 36 -20.34 6.62 9.80
C ASN A 36 -21.52 6.82 8.87
N ARG A 37 -22.05 5.72 8.34
CA ARG A 37 -23.30 5.72 7.54
C ARG A 37 -24.30 4.79 8.20
N LYS A 38 -25.51 5.30 8.50
CA LYS A 38 -26.61 4.45 8.89
C LYS A 38 -26.94 3.49 7.74
N LEU A 39 -27.16 2.21 8.08
CA LEU A 39 -27.58 1.24 7.08
C LEU A 39 -29.01 1.51 6.61
N GLU A 40 -29.21 1.44 5.30
CA GLU A 40 -30.48 1.56 4.61
C GLU A 40 -30.66 0.33 3.70
N HIS A 41 -31.92 0.04 3.29
CA HIS A 41 -32.18 -1.06 2.36
C HIS A 41 -31.37 -0.92 1.06
N GLY A 42 -30.81 -2.02 0.58
CA GLY A 42 -29.89 -2.06 -0.55
C GLY A 42 -28.43 -2.15 -0.14
N ILE A 43 -27.52 -1.81 -1.05
CA ILE A 43 -26.07 -2.02 -0.87
C ILE A 43 -25.38 -0.70 -0.52
N GLN A 44 -24.62 -0.70 0.57
CA GLN A 44 -23.63 0.32 0.89
C GLN A 44 -22.26 -0.32 0.78
N SER A 45 -21.33 0.30 0.06
CA SER A 45 -20.03 -0.29 -0.22
C SER A 45 -18.88 0.71 -0.24
N VAL A 46 -17.69 0.19 -0.01
CA VAL A 46 -16.39 0.81 -0.31
C VAL A 46 -15.58 -0.15 -1.17
N TYR A 47 -14.79 0.39 -2.09
CA TYR A 47 -14.08 -0.44 -3.07
C TYR A 47 -12.90 0.28 -3.71
N SER A 48 -12.04 -0.48 -4.38
CA SER A 48 -11.08 0.03 -5.34
C SER A 48 -11.06 -0.81 -6.62
N MET A 49 -10.94 -0.14 -7.76
CA MET A 49 -10.70 -0.72 -9.09
C MET A 49 -9.46 -0.10 -9.75
N ARG A 50 -8.50 0.37 -8.94
CA ARG A 50 -7.33 1.15 -9.39
C ARG A 50 -6.04 0.33 -9.47
N GLY A 51 -6.12 -0.97 -9.28
CA GLY A 51 -4.96 -1.86 -9.20
C GLY A 51 -4.35 -1.94 -7.80
N ALA A 52 -4.66 -0.99 -6.93
CA ALA A 52 -4.26 -0.95 -5.52
C ALA A 52 -5.46 -0.62 -4.64
N SER A 53 -5.33 -0.80 -3.32
CA SER A 53 -6.40 -0.47 -2.35
C SER A 53 -6.79 1.00 -2.36
N SER A 54 -5.88 1.88 -2.77
CA SER A 54 -6.01 3.33 -2.96
C SER A 54 -6.15 4.16 -1.66
N SER A 55 -5.92 5.47 -1.80
CA SER A 55 -6.11 6.46 -0.74
C SER A 55 -7.57 6.85 -0.50
N ASN A 56 -8.49 6.47 -1.41
CA ASN A 56 -9.90 6.83 -1.31
C ASN A 56 -10.65 6.00 -0.26
N TYR A 57 -10.35 4.70 -0.19
CA TYR A 57 -10.96 3.76 0.75
C TYR A 57 -9.95 2.74 1.22
N ASN A 58 -9.95 2.46 2.52
CA ASN A 58 -9.22 1.32 3.05
C ASN A 58 -10.02 0.02 2.82
N PRO A 59 -9.34 -1.14 2.69
CA PRO A 59 -10.00 -2.46 2.60
C PRO A 59 -10.51 -2.89 3.98
N PHE A 60 -11.37 -2.07 4.55
CA PHE A 60 -11.91 -2.16 5.90
C PHE A 60 -13.33 -1.62 5.94
N LEU A 61 -14.19 -2.27 6.71
CA LEU A 61 -15.44 -1.70 7.21
C LEU A 61 -15.73 -2.25 8.60
N ALA A 62 -16.54 -1.54 9.37
CA ALA A 62 -17.10 -2.08 10.60
C ALA A 62 -18.60 -1.79 10.67
N LEU A 63 -19.33 -2.65 11.37
CA LEU A 63 -20.71 -2.41 11.79
C LEU A 63 -20.70 -2.14 13.29
N LYS A 64 -21.23 -1.01 13.71
CA LYS A 64 -21.43 -0.67 15.12
C LYS A 64 -22.89 -0.38 15.40
N ARG A 65 -23.34 -0.64 16.61
CA ARG A 65 -24.66 -0.14 17.04
C ARG A 65 -24.66 1.39 17.11
N PRO A 66 -25.79 2.07 16.86
CA PRO A 66 -25.85 3.53 16.89
C PRO A 66 -25.34 4.18 18.18
N GLN A 67 -25.52 3.49 19.32
CA GLN A 67 -25.07 3.96 20.64
C GLN A 67 -23.61 3.59 20.96
N THR A 68 -22.93 2.83 20.12
CA THR A 68 -21.53 2.43 20.35
C THR A 68 -20.60 3.66 20.31
N THR A 69 -19.78 3.76 21.35
CA THR A 69 -18.78 4.82 21.55
C THR A 69 -17.35 4.28 21.31
N GLU A 70 -16.35 5.08 21.61
CA GLU A 70 -14.95 4.63 21.60
C GLU A 70 -14.68 3.54 22.67
N THR A 71 -15.38 3.57 23.80
CA THR A 71 -15.05 2.74 24.98
C THR A 71 -16.17 1.79 25.40
N SER A 72 -17.29 1.75 24.69
CA SER A 72 -18.41 0.87 25.03
C SER A 72 -19.31 0.61 23.85
N GLY A 73 -19.98 -0.55 23.86
CA GLY A 73 -20.97 -0.94 22.87
C GLY A 73 -20.43 -1.92 21.81
N GLU A 74 -21.36 -2.57 21.16
CA GLU A 74 -21.13 -3.64 20.19
C GLU A 74 -20.60 -3.12 18.87
N VAL A 75 -19.50 -3.70 18.38
CA VAL A 75 -18.92 -3.45 17.06
C VAL A 75 -18.34 -4.72 16.45
N TYR A 76 -18.50 -4.87 15.15
CA TYR A 76 -17.93 -5.92 14.32
C TYR A 76 -17.02 -5.28 13.27
N GLY A 77 -15.72 -5.56 13.30
CA GLY A 77 -14.76 -5.08 12.33
C GLY A 77 -14.42 -6.14 11.30
N PHE A 78 -14.21 -5.73 10.05
CA PHE A 78 -13.84 -6.58 8.91
C PHE A 78 -12.67 -5.93 8.18
N SER A 79 -11.54 -6.64 8.07
CA SER A 79 -10.33 -6.14 7.40
C SER A 79 -9.83 -7.18 6.41
N LEU A 80 -9.71 -6.78 5.14
CA LEU A 80 -9.15 -7.62 4.09
C LEU A 80 -7.61 -7.48 4.07
N VAL A 81 -6.92 -8.60 4.16
CA VAL A 81 -5.45 -8.65 4.06
C VAL A 81 -5.06 -8.76 2.58
N TYR A 82 -5.20 -7.63 1.88
CA TYR A 82 -4.92 -7.53 0.45
C TYR A 82 -4.69 -6.07 0.05
N SER A 83 -3.80 -5.83 -0.90
CA SER A 83 -3.43 -4.49 -1.35
C SER A 83 -3.94 -4.12 -2.75
N GLY A 84 -4.64 -5.03 -3.43
CA GLY A 84 -5.17 -4.82 -4.78
C GLY A 84 -6.63 -4.31 -4.82
N ASN A 85 -7.30 -4.58 -5.94
CA ASN A 85 -8.70 -4.25 -6.13
C ASN A 85 -9.60 -5.05 -5.20
N PHE A 86 -10.41 -4.37 -4.43
CA PHE A 86 -11.28 -4.98 -3.43
C PHE A 86 -12.70 -4.43 -3.47
N LEU A 87 -13.63 -5.20 -2.92
CA LEU A 87 -14.99 -4.79 -2.61
C LEU A 87 -15.30 -5.19 -1.17
N ALA A 88 -15.80 -4.24 -0.39
CA ALA A 88 -16.39 -4.46 0.92
C ALA A 88 -17.77 -3.83 0.95
N GLN A 89 -18.79 -4.59 1.30
CA GLN A 89 -20.17 -4.11 1.26
C GLN A 89 -21.02 -4.67 2.39
N ALA A 90 -22.02 -3.87 2.79
CA ALA A 90 -23.13 -4.27 3.63
C ALA A 90 -24.42 -4.14 2.81
N GLU A 91 -25.15 -5.22 2.65
CA GLU A 91 -26.44 -5.27 1.97
C GLU A 91 -27.55 -5.50 2.98
N VAL A 92 -28.50 -4.57 3.05
CA VAL A 92 -29.75 -4.74 3.82
C VAL A 92 -30.81 -5.32 2.91
N HIS A 93 -31.20 -6.56 3.19
CA HIS A 93 -32.23 -7.26 2.45
C HIS A 93 -33.63 -6.71 2.75
N THR A 94 -34.57 -6.92 1.83
CA THR A 94 -35.97 -6.47 1.97
C THR A 94 -36.68 -6.95 3.24
N TYR A 95 -36.23 -8.04 3.84
CA TYR A 95 -36.75 -8.56 5.11
C TYR A 95 -35.97 -8.08 6.35
N GLY A 96 -35.07 -7.11 6.20
CA GLY A 96 -34.38 -6.44 7.30
C GLY A 96 -33.14 -7.15 7.84
N THR A 97 -32.68 -8.22 7.20
CA THR A 97 -31.37 -8.83 7.51
C THR A 97 -30.23 -8.08 6.81
N THR A 98 -29.06 -8.07 7.40
CA THR A 98 -27.87 -7.45 6.82
C THR A 98 -26.85 -8.51 6.45
N ARG A 99 -26.35 -8.49 5.21
CA ARG A 99 -25.22 -9.33 4.76
C ARG A 99 -23.99 -8.46 4.54
N VAL A 100 -22.89 -8.80 5.22
CA VAL A 100 -21.58 -8.20 4.96
C VAL A 100 -20.78 -9.15 4.08
N MET A 101 -20.23 -8.62 2.99
CA MET A 101 -19.33 -9.35 2.08
C MET A 101 -18.05 -8.56 1.86
N MET A 102 -16.92 -9.28 1.77
CA MET A 102 -15.61 -8.68 1.52
C MET A 102 -14.73 -9.64 0.73
N GLY A 103 -13.99 -9.11 -0.25
CA GLY A 103 -13.10 -9.91 -1.08
C GLY A 103 -12.56 -9.14 -2.28
N LEU A 104 -12.16 -9.88 -3.31
CA LEU A 104 -11.69 -9.30 -4.57
C LEU A 104 -12.83 -8.59 -5.30
N HIS A 105 -12.51 -7.45 -5.92
CA HIS A 105 -13.50 -6.75 -6.72
C HIS A 105 -13.85 -7.54 -7.99
N PRO A 106 -15.13 -7.85 -8.27
CA PRO A 106 -15.50 -8.73 -9.38
C PRO A 106 -15.34 -8.07 -10.76
N ASN A 107 -15.19 -6.75 -10.84
CA ASN A 107 -15.04 -6.05 -12.11
C ASN A 107 -13.77 -6.47 -12.83
N ARG A 108 -13.91 -7.07 -14.01
CA ARG A 108 -12.83 -7.61 -14.84
C ARG A 108 -12.01 -8.72 -14.16
N PHE A 109 -12.53 -9.33 -13.10
CA PHE A 109 -11.92 -10.49 -12.49
C PHE A 109 -12.33 -11.75 -13.26
N ASN A 110 -11.34 -12.45 -13.82
CA ASN A 110 -11.51 -13.74 -14.46
C ASN A 110 -10.29 -14.59 -14.12
N TRP A 111 -10.53 -15.73 -13.47
CA TRP A 111 -9.49 -16.67 -13.11
C TRP A 111 -9.83 -18.06 -13.61
N VAL A 112 -9.05 -18.58 -14.56
CA VAL A 112 -9.28 -19.87 -15.16
C VAL A 112 -8.65 -20.95 -14.30
N LEU A 113 -9.44 -21.94 -13.89
CA LEU A 113 -9.00 -23.13 -13.16
C LEU A 113 -9.09 -24.35 -14.06
N LYS A 114 -8.00 -25.09 -14.20
CA LYS A 114 -7.95 -26.41 -14.81
C LYS A 114 -8.11 -27.49 -13.73
N GLN A 115 -8.23 -28.74 -14.16
CA GLN A 115 -8.29 -29.85 -13.22
C GLN A 115 -7.00 -29.90 -12.36
N GLY A 116 -7.17 -29.86 -11.03
CA GLY A 116 -6.08 -29.85 -10.05
C GLY A 116 -5.56 -28.48 -9.65
N ASP A 117 -5.99 -27.39 -10.31
CA ASP A 117 -5.63 -26.04 -9.92
C ASP A 117 -6.35 -25.62 -8.63
N VAL A 118 -5.69 -24.74 -7.86
CA VAL A 118 -6.21 -24.16 -6.61
C VAL A 118 -6.17 -22.65 -6.72
N PHE A 119 -7.26 -21.99 -6.29
CA PHE A 119 -7.32 -20.56 -6.10
C PHE A 119 -7.47 -20.23 -4.61
N GLN A 120 -6.53 -19.47 -4.07
CA GLN A 120 -6.58 -19.00 -2.68
C GLN A 120 -7.10 -17.56 -2.65
N THR A 121 -8.24 -17.32 -1.99
CA THR A 121 -8.74 -15.96 -1.75
C THR A 121 -7.87 -15.23 -0.74
N PRO A 122 -7.81 -13.89 -0.78
CA PRO A 122 -7.25 -13.12 0.32
C PRO A 122 -7.96 -13.41 1.65
N GLU A 123 -7.23 -13.28 2.75
CA GLU A 123 -7.77 -13.47 4.10
C GLU A 123 -8.61 -12.26 4.53
N VAL A 124 -9.76 -12.50 5.15
CA VAL A 124 -10.53 -11.49 5.88
C VAL A 124 -10.42 -11.78 7.37
N VAL A 125 -9.99 -10.80 8.12
CA VAL A 125 -9.95 -10.85 9.59
C VAL A 125 -11.18 -10.16 10.15
N MET A 126 -11.91 -10.89 10.98
CA MET A 126 -13.08 -10.38 11.69
C MET A 126 -12.77 -10.20 13.16
N VAL A 127 -13.26 -9.10 13.74
CA VAL A 127 -13.13 -8.78 15.17
C VAL A 127 -14.50 -8.41 15.72
N TYR A 128 -14.86 -8.96 16.85
CA TYR A 128 -15.97 -8.52 17.68
C TYR A 128 -15.45 -7.83 18.95
N SER A 129 -16.11 -6.77 19.36
CA SER A 129 -15.85 -6.09 20.63
C SER A 129 -17.15 -5.57 21.22
N GLU A 130 -17.30 -5.66 22.52
CA GLU A 130 -18.34 -4.98 23.33
C GLU A 130 -17.78 -3.75 24.04
N ASP A 131 -16.45 -3.55 23.98
CA ASP A 131 -15.71 -2.41 24.54
C ASP A 131 -15.56 -1.28 23.53
N GLY A 132 -16.49 -1.16 22.58
CA GLY A 132 -16.50 -0.09 21.58
C GLY A 132 -15.43 -0.18 20.52
N LEU A 133 -15.24 0.92 19.79
CA LEU A 133 -14.29 1.02 18.69
C LEU A 133 -12.83 0.83 19.13
N ASN A 134 -12.49 1.30 20.33
CA ASN A 134 -11.15 1.13 20.87
C ASN A 134 -10.81 -0.32 21.17
N GLY A 135 -11.74 -1.11 21.73
CA GLY A 135 -11.57 -2.55 21.94
C GLY A 135 -11.32 -3.27 20.62
N MET A 136 -12.10 -2.98 19.59
CA MET A 136 -11.88 -3.49 18.24
C MET A 136 -10.49 -3.11 17.69
N SER A 137 -10.10 -1.84 17.79
CA SER A 137 -8.80 -1.33 17.32
C SER A 137 -7.64 -2.04 18.01
N GLN A 138 -7.69 -2.18 19.34
CA GLN A 138 -6.63 -2.85 20.11
C GLN A 138 -6.49 -4.33 19.72
N THR A 139 -7.59 -5.02 19.45
CA THR A 139 -7.57 -6.40 18.97
C THR A 139 -6.89 -6.50 17.59
N TYR A 140 -7.19 -5.59 16.67
CA TYR A 140 -6.47 -5.52 15.39
C TYR A 140 -4.98 -5.18 15.56
N HIS A 141 -4.63 -4.25 16.45
CA HIS A 141 -3.23 -3.90 16.71
C HIS A 141 -2.43 -5.09 17.23
N GLU A 142 -3.00 -5.89 18.13
CA GLU A 142 -2.35 -7.11 18.64
C GLU A 142 -2.15 -8.14 17.52
N LEU A 143 -3.16 -8.35 16.68
CA LEU A 143 -3.04 -9.21 15.50
C LEU A 143 -1.92 -8.74 14.56
N TYR A 144 -1.88 -7.44 14.25
CA TYR A 144 -0.89 -6.88 13.33
C TYR A 144 0.52 -7.00 13.89
N ARG A 145 0.72 -6.73 15.18
CA ARG A 145 2.03 -6.89 15.83
C ARG A 145 2.50 -8.33 15.83
N THR A 146 1.62 -9.28 16.13
CA THR A 146 2.01 -10.67 16.38
C THR A 146 2.01 -11.53 15.13
N ARG A 147 1.20 -11.21 14.12
CA ARG A 147 0.98 -12.06 12.95
C ARG A 147 1.29 -11.41 11.61
N LEU A 148 1.07 -10.10 11.45
CA LEU A 148 1.31 -9.41 10.19
C LEU A 148 2.72 -8.83 10.12
N CYS A 149 3.16 -8.10 11.13
CA CYS A 149 4.52 -7.55 11.21
C CYS A 149 5.55 -8.67 11.32
N ARG A 150 6.64 -8.55 10.57
CA ARG A 150 7.72 -9.54 10.49
C ARG A 150 9.08 -8.86 10.53
N GLY A 151 10.13 -9.67 10.67
CA GLY A 151 11.51 -9.26 10.56
C GLY A 151 12.02 -8.47 11.77
N TYR A 152 13.19 -7.88 11.60
CA TYR A 152 13.98 -7.23 12.66
C TYR A 152 13.19 -6.13 13.40
N TRP A 153 12.34 -5.38 12.68
CA TRP A 153 11.63 -4.22 13.24
C TRP A 153 10.28 -4.55 13.88
N ARG A 154 9.85 -5.81 13.90
CA ARG A 154 8.58 -6.19 14.52
C ARG A 154 8.48 -5.76 15.98
N ASP A 155 9.51 -6.06 16.78
CA ASP A 155 9.53 -5.88 18.23
C ASP A 155 10.49 -4.75 18.66
N ARG A 156 10.86 -3.86 17.76
CA ARG A 156 11.81 -2.78 18.02
C ARG A 156 11.22 -1.42 17.68
N VAL A 157 11.62 -0.41 18.42
CA VAL A 157 11.31 0.98 18.09
C VAL A 157 11.99 1.34 16.76
N ARG A 158 11.25 1.99 15.87
CA ARG A 158 11.80 2.51 14.60
C ARG A 158 12.73 3.67 14.89
N PRO A 159 13.81 3.81 14.12
CA PRO A 159 14.69 4.95 14.27
C PRO A 159 13.98 6.26 13.93
N ILE A 160 14.36 7.33 14.60
CA ILE A 160 13.97 8.68 14.20
C ILE A 160 14.63 8.97 12.86
N LEU A 161 13.82 9.26 11.84
CA LEU A 161 14.25 9.36 10.45
C LEU A 161 14.17 10.80 9.95
N VAL A 162 15.16 11.19 9.15
CA VAL A 162 15.10 12.34 8.25
C VAL A 162 15.33 11.89 6.81
N ASN A 163 14.64 12.54 5.89
CA ASN A 163 14.75 12.37 4.44
C ASN A 163 15.13 13.73 3.84
N ASN A 164 15.95 13.75 2.79
CA ASN A 164 16.44 15.00 2.19
C ASN A 164 15.46 15.65 1.21
N TRP A 165 14.36 15.00 0.82
CA TRP A 165 13.53 15.43 -0.32
C TRP A 165 13.14 16.91 -0.24
N GLU A 166 12.45 17.31 0.82
CA GLU A 166 11.97 18.69 0.98
C GLU A 166 13.11 19.74 1.12
N ALA A 167 14.31 19.30 1.47
CA ALA A 167 15.46 20.20 1.61
C ALA A 167 16.21 20.41 0.31
N THR A 168 16.16 19.46 -0.63
CA THR A 168 17.04 19.49 -1.81
C THR A 168 16.36 19.17 -3.13
N TYR A 169 15.26 18.42 -3.10
CA TYR A 169 14.72 17.74 -4.28
C TYR A 169 15.86 17.05 -5.07
N PHE A 170 15.98 17.28 -6.36
CA PHE A 170 17.04 16.71 -7.21
C PHE A 170 18.38 17.45 -7.12
N ASP A 171 18.41 18.66 -6.53
CA ASP A 171 19.63 19.49 -6.38
C ASP A 171 20.43 19.08 -5.15
N PHE A 172 21.14 17.97 -5.24
CA PHE A 172 22.06 17.52 -4.20
C PHE A 172 23.35 16.93 -4.79
N ASN A 173 24.38 16.88 -3.98
CA ASN A 173 25.58 16.11 -4.18
C ASN A 173 25.99 15.44 -2.86
N GLU A 174 27.03 14.61 -2.90
CA GLU A 174 27.50 13.86 -1.75
C GLU A 174 27.82 14.74 -0.53
N ASP A 175 28.49 15.89 -0.74
CA ASP A 175 28.87 16.79 0.36
C ASP A 175 27.66 17.48 1.01
N LYS A 176 26.69 17.89 0.20
CA LYS A 176 25.42 18.48 0.70
C LYS A 176 24.66 17.47 1.56
N ILE A 177 24.56 16.22 1.11
CA ILE A 177 23.91 15.14 1.88
C ILE A 177 24.63 14.87 3.20
N VAL A 178 25.97 14.77 3.17
CA VAL A 178 26.78 14.56 4.39
C VAL A 178 26.65 15.74 5.36
N SER A 179 26.54 16.98 4.85
CA SER A 179 26.30 18.15 5.71
C SER A 179 24.97 18.03 6.44
N ILE A 180 23.88 17.74 5.72
CA ILE A 180 22.54 17.54 6.31
C ILE A 180 22.57 16.38 7.34
N ALA A 181 23.28 15.30 7.03
CA ALA A 181 23.42 14.15 7.94
C ALA A 181 24.16 14.51 9.23
N LYS A 182 25.16 15.41 9.19
CA LYS A 182 25.85 15.92 10.39
C LYS A 182 24.88 16.71 11.27
N ASP A 183 24.14 17.66 10.72
CA ASP A 183 23.17 18.46 11.45
C ASP A 183 22.06 17.55 12.03
N ALA A 184 21.60 16.58 11.26
CA ALA A 184 20.64 15.57 11.71
C ALA A 184 21.16 14.77 12.92
N LYS A 185 22.42 14.36 12.90
CA LYS A 185 23.07 13.67 14.02
C LYS A 185 23.09 14.50 15.30
N GLU A 186 23.42 15.78 15.21
CA GLU A 186 23.44 16.70 16.34
C GLU A 186 22.03 16.88 16.97
N LEU A 187 20.99 16.77 16.15
CA LEU A 187 19.58 16.82 16.57
C LEU A 187 19.05 15.48 17.10
N GLY A 188 19.86 14.42 17.14
CA GLY A 188 19.46 13.11 17.65
C GLY A 188 18.73 12.23 16.63
N ILE A 189 18.80 12.54 15.34
CA ILE A 189 18.27 11.70 14.27
C ILE A 189 19.11 10.40 14.16
N GLU A 190 18.45 9.28 13.94
CA GLU A 190 19.06 7.95 13.98
C GLU A 190 19.18 7.29 12.60
N LEU A 191 18.43 7.78 11.60
CA LEU A 191 18.41 7.26 10.23
C LEU A 191 18.29 8.42 9.24
N PHE A 192 19.21 8.45 8.26
CA PHE A 192 19.13 9.32 7.10
C PHE A 192 18.69 8.51 5.88
N VAL A 193 17.65 8.96 5.18
CA VAL A 193 17.19 8.36 3.92
C VAL A 193 17.48 9.29 2.77
N LEU A 194 18.29 8.84 1.82
CA LEU A 194 18.47 9.52 0.54
C LEU A 194 17.26 9.23 -0.34
N ASP A 195 16.54 10.27 -0.70
CA ASP A 195 15.36 10.21 -1.54
C ASP A 195 15.71 10.14 -3.04
N ASP A 196 14.78 10.47 -3.90
CA ASP A 196 14.82 10.39 -5.35
C ASP A 196 16.03 11.15 -5.97
N GLY A 197 16.47 10.72 -7.16
CA GLY A 197 17.52 11.39 -7.91
C GLY A 197 18.94 10.86 -7.73
N TRP A 198 19.13 9.69 -7.07
CA TRP A 198 20.45 9.09 -6.87
C TRP A 198 20.86 8.10 -7.98
N PHE A 199 19.92 7.66 -8.81
CA PHE A 199 20.08 6.60 -9.80
C PHE A 199 19.88 7.08 -11.24
N GLY A 200 20.35 6.31 -12.20
CA GLY A 200 20.13 6.56 -13.62
C GLY A 200 20.52 7.98 -14.05
N ASN A 201 19.74 8.54 -14.96
CA ASN A 201 19.76 9.94 -15.35
C ASN A 201 18.61 10.73 -14.69
N ARG A 202 18.30 10.40 -13.44
CA ARG A 202 17.17 10.94 -12.67
C ARG A 202 17.46 12.33 -12.14
N GLU A 203 17.27 13.33 -12.99
CA GLU A 203 17.47 14.76 -12.64
C GLU A 203 16.12 15.49 -12.46
N ASP A 204 15.02 14.83 -12.78
CA ASP A 204 13.65 15.29 -12.54
C ASP A 204 12.70 14.08 -12.42
N ASP A 205 11.42 14.31 -12.14
CA ASP A 205 10.42 13.27 -11.89
C ASP A 205 9.84 12.62 -13.16
N THR A 206 10.31 12.98 -14.34
CA THR A 206 9.82 12.45 -15.62
C THR A 206 10.72 11.38 -16.25
N VAL A 207 11.92 11.20 -15.72
CA VAL A 207 12.97 10.32 -16.29
C VAL A 207 13.56 9.40 -15.20
N GLY A 208 14.32 8.38 -15.58
CA GLY A 208 15.23 7.64 -14.70
C GLY A 208 14.71 6.38 -14.04
N LEU A 209 13.42 6.18 -13.92
CA LEU A 209 12.87 5.00 -13.23
C LEU A 209 13.17 3.70 -13.98
N GLY A 210 13.64 2.71 -13.23
CA GLY A 210 14.00 1.39 -13.75
C GLY A 210 15.52 1.12 -13.77
N ASP A 211 16.35 2.16 -13.84
CA ASP A 211 17.81 2.04 -13.86
C ASP A 211 18.40 2.30 -12.45
N TRP A 212 18.26 1.35 -11.53
CA TRP A 212 18.61 1.48 -10.10
C TRP A 212 20.12 1.40 -9.84
N TYR A 213 20.92 2.21 -10.54
CA TYR A 213 22.37 2.33 -10.35
C TYR A 213 22.85 3.74 -10.59
N VAL A 214 23.94 4.13 -9.95
CA VAL A 214 24.50 5.48 -10.09
C VAL A 214 25.07 5.67 -11.49
N LYS A 215 24.66 6.70 -12.19
CA LYS A 215 25.24 7.17 -13.46
C LYS A 215 25.92 8.53 -13.32
N ASN A 216 25.39 9.40 -12.48
CA ASN A 216 25.93 10.74 -12.26
C ASN A 216 26.99 10.74 -11.17
N PHE A 217 28.25 10.49 -11.55
CA PHE A 217 29.39 10.50 -10.65
C PHE A 217 29.88 11.91 -10.29
N ASP A 218 29.44 12.96 -10.95
CA ASP A 218 29.66 14.33 -10.48
C ASP A 218 28.81 14.61 -9.24
N LYS A 219 27.62 14.06 -9.18
CA LYS A 219 26.71 14.14 -8.03
C LYS A 219 27.14 13.23 -6.88
N LEU A 220 27.51 11.97 -7.18
CA LEU A 220 27.89 10.93 -6.25
C LEU A 220 29.24 10.30 -6.64
N PRO A 221 30.36 10.98 -6.44
CA PRO A 221 31.68 10.56 -6.93
C PRO A 221 32.14 9.21 -6.35
N ASN A 222 31.70 8.86 -5.15
CA ASN A 222 32.05 7.61 -4.49
C ASN A 222 30.91 6.57 -4.58
N GLY A 223 29.88 6.83 -5.38
CA GLY A 223 28.70 6.00 -5.49
C GLY A 223 27.90 5.91 -4.20
N ILE A 224 26.88 5.05 -4.19
CA ILE A 224 26.03 4.86 -3.00
C ILE A 224 26.81 4.28 -1.84
N ALA A 225 27.73 3.33 -2.07
CA ALA A 225 28.51 2.72 -1.00
C ALA A 225 29.40 3.75 -0.30
N GLY A 226 30.04 4.64 -1.05
CA GLY A 226 30.87 5.70 -0.49
C GLY A 226 30.08 6.71 0.33
N LEU A 227 28.93 7.17 -0.19
CA LEU A 227 28.02 8.04 0.56
C LEU A 227 27.48 7.35 1.81
N ALA A 228 27.02 6.09 1.71
CA ALA A 228 26.53 5.32 2.84
C ALA A 228 27.59 5.21 3.96
N ASN A 229 28.84 4.93 3.61
CA ASN A 229 29.94 4.88 4.58
C ASN A 229 30.13 6.24 5.28
N ARG A 230 30.17 7.34 4.52
CA ARG A 230 30.30 8.69 5.10
C ARG A 230 29.20 9.04 6.09
N VAL A 231 27.96 8.61 5.80
CA VAL A 231 26.81 8.84 6.68
C VAL A 231 26.86 7.92 7.90
N THR A 232 27.17 6.64 7.71
CA THR A 232 27.24 5.67 8.83
C THR A 232 28.44 5.93 9.75
N ASP A 233 29.54 6.48 9.26
CA ASP A 233 30.68 6.93 10.10
C ASP A 233 30.30 8.06 11.08
N LEU A 234 29.21 8.79 10.80
CA LEU A 234 28.63 9.75 11.76
C LEU A 234 27.85 9.05 12.90
N GLY A 235 27.66 7.74 12.82
CA GLY A 235 26.92 6.93 13.81
C GLY A 235 25.39 6.99 13.64
N ILE A 236 24.90 7.25 12.44
CA ILE A 236 23.48 7.14 12.05
C ILE A 236 23.32 6.09 10.95
N LYS A 237 22.13 5.53 10.81
CA LYS A 237 21.84 4.56 9.74
C LYS A 237 21.64 5.28 8.41
N PHE A 238 21.83 4.53 7.32
CA PHE A 238 21.57 5.02 5.96
C PHE A 238 20.50 4.17 5.27
N GLY A 239 19.63 4.78 4.51
CA GLY A 239 18.60 4.17 3.69
C GLY A 239 18.45 4.86 2.35
N LEU A 240 17.77 4.21 1.43
CA LEU A 240 17.48 4.69 0.08
C LEU A 240 15.99 4.64 -0.21
N TRP A 241 15.51 5.59 -0.99
CA TRP A 241 14.21 5.55 -1.62
C TRP A 241 14.24 4.73 -2.91
N PHE A 242 13.18 3.94 -3.14
CA PHE A 242 12.94 3.17 -4.35
C PHE A 242 11.46 3.23 -4.76
N GLU A 243 11.21 3.29 -6.07
CA GLU A 243 9.89 3.15 -6.70
C GLU A 243 9.91 1.98 -7.71
N PRO A 244 10.05 0.73 -7.24
CA PRO A 244 10.40 -0.41 -8.08
C PRO A 244 9.28 -0.88 -8.99
N GLU A 245 8.04 -0.47 -8.76
CA GLU A 245 6.87 -0.82 -9.57
C GLU A 245 6.72 0.02 -10.84
N MET A 246 7.48 1.10 -10.97
CA MET A 246 7.36 2.05 -12.07
C MET A 246 8.60 2.02 -12.96
N ILE A 247 8.41 2.37 -14.24
CA ILE A 247 9.49 2.46 -15.23
C ILE A 247 9.26 3.62 -16.18
N SER A 248 10.30 4.36 -16.50
CA SER A 248 10.28 5.41 -17.53
C SER A 248 10.43 4.81 -18.92
N GLU A 249 9.86 5.47 -19.95
CA GLU A 249 9.78 4.93 -21.31
C GLU A 249 11.15 4.69 -21.95
N ASP A 250 12.08 5.61 -21.74
CA ASP A 250 13.37 5.65 -22.45
C ASP A 250 14.53 5.01 -21.67
N TYR A 251 14.23 3.90 -20.93
CA TYR A 251 15.20 3.24 -20.09
C TYR A 251 15.64 1.88 -20.61
N GLU A 252 16.83 1.47 -20.19
CA GLU A 252 17.50 0.29 -20.71
C GLU A 252 16.67 -0.97 -20.48
N LEU A 253 16.11 -1.12 -19.29
CA LEU A 253 15.24 -2.26 -18.97
C LEU A 253 14.05 -2.34 -19.91
N LEU A 254 13.36 -1.24 -20.18
CA LEU A 254 12.20 -1.25 -21.07
C LEU A 254 12.59 -1.40 -22.55
N ARG A 255 13.78 -0.93 -22.95
CA ARG A 255 14.30 -1.20 -24.30
C ARG A 255 14.64 -2.65 -24.52
N GLN A 256 15.21 -3.32 -23.49
CA GLN A 256 15.55 -4.75 -23.56
C GLN A 256 14.32 -5.65 -23.43
N HIS A 257 13.35 -5.22 -22.60
CA HIS A 257 12.16 -5.98 -22.24
C HIS A 257 10.89 -5.12 -22.35
N PRO A 258 10.46 -4.74 -23.57
CA PRO A 258 9.26 -3.91 -23.76
C PRO A 258 7.97 -4.56 -23.27
N ASP A 259 7.99 -5.88 -23.10
CA ASP A 259 6.89 -6.71 -22.59
C ASP A 259 6.81 -6.74 -21.06
N TYR A 260 7.77 -6.15 -20.34
CA TYR A 260 7.72 -6.02 -18.87
C TYR A 260 6.74 -4.95 -18.41
N ARG A 261 6.39 -4.03 -19.29
CA ARG A 261 5.37 -3.03 -19.04
C ARG A 261 3.98 -3.65 -18.99
N LEU A 262 3.21 -3.33 -17.97
CA LEU A 262 1.81 -3.73 -17.88
C LEU A 262 1.02 -3.09 -19.04
N ALA A 263 0.56 -3.88 -19.97
CA ALA A 263 -0.14 -3.42 -21.17
C ALA A 263 -1.26 -4.38 -21.58
N VAL A 264 -2.29 -3.84 -22.20
CA VAL A 264 -3.35 -4.64 -22.81
C VAL A 264 -3.06 -4.79 -24.31
N PRO A 265 -3.01 -6.01 -24.85
CA PRO A 265 -2.79 -6.21 -26.29
C PRO A 265 -3.73 -5.37 -27.16
N GLY A 266 -3.18 -4.69 -28.15
CA GLY A 266 -3.94 -3.83 -29.08
C GLY A 266 -4.36 -2.47 -28.52
N ARG A 267 -3.93 -2.10 -27.30
CA ARG A 267 -4.13 -0.75 -26.72
C ARG A 267 -2.80 -0.05 -26.50
N THR A 268 -2.73 1.22 -26.85
CA THR A 268 -1.58 2.05 -26.51
C THR A 268 -1.55 2.24 -24.98
N PRO A 269 -0.45 1.88 -24.30
CA PRO A 269 -0.28 2.19 -22.88
C PRO A 269 -0.28 3.68 -22.65
N TYR A 270 -0.95 4.14 -21.61
CA TYR A 270 -0.99 5.56 -21.26
C TYR A 270 -0.14 5.80 -19.99
N PRO A 271 0.93 6.60 -20.08
CA PRO A 271 1.76 6.88 -18.93
C PRO A 271 1.06 7.83 -17.94
N SER A 272 1.36 7.67 -16.67
CA SER A 272 1.07 8.66 -15.64
C SER A 272 2.39 9.24 -15.14
N ARG A 273 2.53 10.55 -15.07
CA ARG A 273 3.80 11.24 -14.75
C ARG A 273 4.99 10.79 -15.62
N GLN A 274 4.77 10.51 -16.91
CA GLN A 274 5.76 9.93 -17.84
C GLN A 274 6.30 8.55 -17.42
N GLN A 275 5.52 7.80 -16.67
CA GLN A 275 5.90 6.51 -16.11
C GLN A 275 4.89 5.45 -16.48
N PHE A 276 5.35 4.20 -16.67
CA PHE A 276 4.55 3.01 -16.85
C PHE A 276 4.68 2.10 -15.64
N VAL A 277 3.69 1.25 -15.44
CA VAL A 277 3.70 0.22 -14.40
C VAL A 277 4.35 -1.05 -14.94
N LEU A 278 5.26 -1.64 -14.18
CA LEU A 278 5.81 -2.97 -14.47
C LEU A 278 4.80 -4.07 -14.16
N ASP A 279 4.79 -5.14 -14.96
CA ASP A 279 3.99 -6.34 -14.71
C ASP A 279 4.65 -7.23 -13.65
N ILE A 280 4.61 -6.77 -12.39
CA ILE A 280 5.15 -7.50 -11.24
C ILE A 280 4.39 -8.80 -10.93
N GLY A 281 3.30 -9.12 -11.64
CA GLY A 281 2.68 -10.44 -11.66
C GLY A 281 3.61 -11.52 -12.21
N ARG A 282 4.51 -11.15 -13.11
CA ARG A 282 5.49 -12.05 -13.75
C ARG A 282 6.72 -12.24 -12.83
N LYS A 283 7.19 -13.49 -12.74
CA LYS A 283 8.35 -13.82 -11.91
C LYS A 283 9.62 -13.13 -12.39
N GLU A 284 9.89 -13.15 -13.68
CA GLU A 284 11.07 -12.55 -14.30
C GLU A 284 11.15 -11.03 -14.09
N VAL A 285 10.01 -10.34 -14.01
CA VAL A 285 9.96 -8.92 -13.67
C VAL A 285 10.33 -8.70 -12.20
N ARG A 286 9.77 -9.52 -11.29
CA ARG A 286 10.12 -9.46 -9.86
C ARG A 286 11.57 -9.81 -9.56
N ASP A 287 12.15 -10.74 -10.33
CA ASP A 287 13.54 -11.15 -10.15
C ASP A 287 14.53 -10.06 -10.61
N ASN A 288 14.07 -9.14 -11.44
CA ASN A 288 14.88 -8.03 -11.96
C ASN A 288 14.82 -6.77 -11.08
N VAL A 289 13.80 -6.64 -10.26
CA VAL A 289 13.59 -5.55 -9.31
C VAL A 289 14.06 -5.97 -7.92
#